data_5c194af1c195618ea973936b700252ac
#
_entry.id   5c194af1c195618ea973936b700252ac
#
_cell.length_a   1.000
_cell.length_b   1.000
_cell.length_c   1.000
_cell.angle_alpha   90.00
_cell.angle_beta   90.00
_cell.angle_gamma   90.00
#
_symmetry.space_group_name_H-M   'P 1'
#
loop_
_entity.id
_entity.type
_entity.pdbx_description
1 polymer ?
#
loop_
_entity_poly.entity_id
_entity_poly.type
_entity_poly.pdbx_seq_one_letter_code
_entity_poly.pdbx_strand_id
1 'polypeptide(L)'
;MSLWPLAFRDEFAKSCGVGIFSKAKKVDPAAALRQAFGSQVAARLDANPAVQRIAMDTMQFYYQDKFLDPATCKRLIAMIDSKRRPSTLLSDRPNSNFRTSESCDMDRWSPDVQPTDEAIATLLGIDLLHGESMQGQRYAPGQQFRAHHDSFHETESYWQKMQEQGGQRTWTAMVFLNDVPEGGATWFPQAGIKIAPKRGMLLAWNNMNPDGSPNGLTLHEGMPVMEGVKYIVTKWFRERPWIK
;
A
#
# COMPACT_ATOMS: atom_id res chain seq x y z
N MET A 1 -8.58 -15.73 71.83
CA MET A 1 -9.76 -14.99 72.20
C MET A 1 -10.06 -14.05 71.06
N SER A 2 -11.03 -14.22 70.25
CA SER A 2 -12.45 -14.47 70.34
C SER A 2 -12.92 -15.17 69.08
N LEU A 3 -13.75 -16.16 69.26
CA LEU A 3 -14.53 -16.95 68.34
C LEU A 3 -15.60 -16.09 67.64
N TRP A 4 -15.80 -16.29 66.30
CA TRP A 4 -17.04 -15.97 65.65
C TRP A 4 -17.53 -17.17 64.83
N PRO A 5 -18.86 -17.47 64.86
CA PRO A 5 -19.37 -18.76 64.48
C PRO A 5 -19.71 -18.91 63.01
N LEU A 6 -19.61 -20.18 62.58
CA LEU A 6 -20.21 -20.72 61.38
C LEU A 6 -21.74 -20.64 61.40
N ALA A 7 -22.36 -19.87 60.51
CA ALA A 7 -23.68 -20.10 59.93
C ALA A 7 -24.00 -19.02 58.94
N PHE A 8 -23.89 -19.32 57.66
CA PHE A 8 -24.71 -18.85 56.52
C PHE A 8 -24.11 -19.43 55.23
N ARG A 9 -24.22 -20.72 55.09
CA ARG A 9 -24.19 -21.40 53.79
C ARG A 9 -25.63 -21.64 53.37
N ASP A 10 -25.86 -21.56 52.08
CA ASP A 10 -27.08 -21.88 51.35
C ASP A 10 -28.18 -20.83 51.36
N GLU A 11 -28.04 -19.81 50.45
CA GLU A 11 -29.17 -19.24 49.70
C GLU A 11 -28.70 -18.13 48.74
N PHE A 12 -27.84 -18.46 47.75
CA PHE A 12 -27.65 -17.58 46.57
C PHE A 12 -27.14 -18.38 45.35
N ALA A 13 -27.80 -19.46 45.07
CA ALA A 13 -27.51 -20.26 43.87
C ALA A 13 -28.79 -20.54 43.08
N LYS A 14 -29.51 -19.50 42.70
CA LYS A 14 -30.58 -19.58 41.69
C LYS A 14 -30.95 -18.17 41.24
N SER A 15 -30.21 -17.57 40.29
CA SER A 15 -30.66 -16.59 39.29
C SER A 15 -29.45 -15.87 38.74
N CYS A 16 -28.96 -16.32 37.65
CA CYS A 16 -28.46 -15.53 36.49
C CYS A 16 -27.81 -16.47 35.49
N GLY A 17 -28.64 -17.22 34.80
CA GLY A 17 -28.26 -17.84 33.54
C GLY A 17 -28.15 -16.75 32.43
N VAL A 18 -27.15 -15.90 32.49
CA VAL A 18 -26.77 -15.10 31.35
C VAL A 18 -25.68 -15.88 30.63
N GLY A 19 -26.10 -16.73 29.72
CA GLY A 19 -25.22 -17.31 28.74
C GLY A 19 -24.66 -16.19 27.86
N ILE A 20 -23.46 -15.73 28.18
CA ILE A 20 -22.67 -14.90 27.28
C ILE A 20 -22.19 -15.79 26.13
N PHE A 21 -23.10 -16.15 25.23
CA PHE A 21 -22.69 -16.59 23.90
C PHE A 21 -22.16 -15.35 23.18
N SER A 22 -20.88 -15.04 23.36
CA SER A 22 -20.16 -14.20 22.44
C SER A 22 -20.32 -14.87 21.07
N LYS A 23 -21.21 -14.34 20.22
CA LYS A 23 -21.26 -14.69 18.80
C LYS A 23 -19.87 -14.40 18.26
N ALA A 24 -19.08 -15.44 18.01
CA ALA A 24 -17.84 -15.31 17.26
C ALA A 24 -18.14 -14.46 16.03
N LYS A 25 -17.52 -13.28 15.93
CA LYS A 25 -17.67 -12.41 14.77
C LYS A 25 -17.30 -13.27 13.57
N LYS A 26 -18.25 -13.49 12.65
CA LYS A 26 -17.96 -14.18 11.39
C LYS A 26 -16.82 -13.40 10.74
N VAL A 27 -15.65 -14.01 10.65
CA VAL A 27 -14.49 -13.38 9.98
C VAL A 27 -14.89 -13.23 8.52
N ASP A 28 -14.82 -12.02 8.00
CA ASP A 28 -15.03 -11.75 6.58
C ASP A 28 -13.98 -12.57 5.78
N PRO A 29 -14.40 -13.46 4.88
CA PRO A 29 -13.46 -14.27 4.09
C PRO A 29 -12.44 -13.42 3.32
N ALA A 30 -12.82 -12.23 2.85
CA ALA A 30 -11.91 -11.31 2.17
C ALA A 30 -10.87 -10.73 3.13
N ALA A 31 -11.26 -10.40 4.36
CA ALA A 31 -10.32 -9.94 5.39
C ALA A 31 -9.31 -11.04 5.76
N ALA A 32 -9.77 -12.29 5.90
CA ALA A 32 -8.88 -13.43 6.17
C ALA A 32 -7.87 -13.66 5.03
N LEU A 33 -8.31 -13.52 3.77
CA LEU A 33 -7.45 -13.61 2.60
C LEU A 33 -6.37 -12.50 2.62
N ARG A 34 -6.77 -11.26 2.88
CA ARG A 34 -5.86 -10.09 2.95
C ARG A 34 -4.83 -10.25 4.08
N GLN A 35 -5.26 -10.77 5.23
CA GLN A 35 -4.38 -11.09 6.37
C GLN A 35 -3.32 -12.13 6.00
N ALA A 36 -3.74 -13.27 5.42
CA ALA A 36 -2.83 -14.33 5.01
C ALA A 36 -1.83 -13.82 3.96
N PHE A 37 -2.31 -13.08 2.98
CA PHE A 37 -1.51 -12.47 1.91
C PHE A 37 -0.48 -11.49 2.48
N GLY A 38 -0.91 -10.58 3.38
CA GLY A 38 -0.02 -9.62 4.04
C GLY A 38 1.07 -10.30 4.87
N SER A 39 0.73 -11.35 5.62
CA SER A 39 1.68 -12.11 6.43
C SER A 39 2.71 -12.85 5.58
N GLN A 40 2.30 -13.45 4.47
CA GLN A 40 3.19 -14.17 3.55
C GLN A 40 4.22 -13.22 2.91
N VAL A 41 3.78 -12.07 2.41
CA VAL A 41 4.67 -11.07 1.80
C VAL A 41 5.64 -10.50 2.84
N ALA A 42 5.14 -10.16 4.04
CA ALA A 42 5.99 -9.64 5.11
C ALA A 42 7.08 -10.63 5.51
N ALA A 43 6.73 -11.91 5.71
CA ALA A 43 7.71 -12.96 6.06
C ALA A 43 8.80 -13.10 4.99
N ARG A 44 8.44 -12.97 3.71
CA ARG A 44 9.39 -13.01 2.60
C ARG A 44 10.33 -11.81 2.59
N LEU A 45 9.78 -10.60 2.80
CA LEU A 45 10.60 -9.37 2.84
C LEU A 45 11.51 -9.34 4.06
N ASP A 46 11.02 -9.78 5.24
CA ASP A 46 11.80 -9.87 6.48
C ASP A 46 12.97 -10.88 6.35
N ALA A 47 12.83 -11.91 5.53
CA ALA A 47 13.88 -12.90 5.26
C ALA A 47 14.92 -12.43 4.23
N ASN A 48 14.69 -11.32 3.53
CA ASN A 48 15.59 -10.84 2.48
C ASN A 48 16.60 -9.81 3.03
N PRO A 49 17.91 -10.12 3.10
CA PRO A 49 18.91 -9.23 3.68
C PRO A 49 19.14 -7.93 2.90
N ALA A 50 18.69 -7.84 1.64
CA ALA A 50 18.75 -6.62 0.85
C ALA A 50 17.60 -5.63 1.15
N VAL A 51 16.56 -6.10 1.85
CA VAL A 51 15.38 -5.33 2.21
C VAL A 51 15.49 -4.86 3.65
N GLN A 52 15.12 -3.63 3.91
CA GLN A 52 15.11 -3.05 5.24
C GLN A 52 13.67 -2.73 5.64
N ARG A 53 13.29 -3.12 6.86
CA ARG A 53 11.99 -2.80 7.43
C ARG A 53 12.08 -1.51 8.24
N ILE A 54 11.16 -0.60 8.04
CA ILE A 54 10.96 0.52 8.98
C ILE A 54 10.19 -0.03 10.18
N ALA A 55 10.79 0.01 11.36
CA ALA A 55 10.22 -0.53 12.58
C ALA A 55 8.96 0.24 12.98
N MET A 56 7.80 -0.39 12.79
CA MET A 56 6.47 0.09 13.20
C MET A 56 5.60 -1.12 13.55
N ASP A 57 4.88 -1.05 14.67
CA ASP A 57 4.08 -2.16 15.16
C ASP A 57 2.84 -2.45 14.30
N THR A 58 2.30 -1.43 13.64
CA THR A 58 0.99 -1.46 12.98
C THR A 58 1.04 -1.24 11.47
N MET A 59 2.24 -1.06 10.89
CA MET A 59 2.42 -0.87 9.45
C MET A 59 3.58 -1.71 8.94
N GLN A 60 3.31 -2.55 7.97
CA GLN A 60 4.36 -3.28 7.23
C GLN A 60 4.90 -2.36 6.14
N PHE A 61 6.07 -1.76 6.40
CA PHE A 61 6.73 -0.81 5.51
C PHE A 61 8.19 -1.19 5.31
N TYR A 62 8.60 -1.30 4.04
CA TYR A 62 9.90 -1.79 3.63
C TYR A 62 10.52 -0.88 2.59
N TYR A 63 11.87 -0.89 2.52
CA TYR A 63 12.60 -0.27 1.43
C TYR A 63 13.81 -1.11 1.03
N GLN A 64 14.22 -0.95 -0.22
CA GLN A 64 15.46 -1.50 -0.75
C GLN A 64 16.20 -0.43 -1.55
N ASP A 65 17.39 -0.09 -1.10
CA ASP A 65 18.29 0.79 -1.85
C ASP A 65 18.80 0.10 -3.11
N LYS A 66 18.98 0.88 -4.18
CA LYS A 66 19.56 0.40 -5.44
C LYS A 66 18.82 -0.83 -6.03
N PHE A 67 17.50 -0.90 -5.83
CA PHE A 67 16.67 -1.95 -6.41
C PHE A 67 16.72 -1.93 -7.94
N LEU A 68 16.68 -0.73 -8.56
CA LEU A 68 16.92 -0.55 -9.98
C LEU A 68 18.27 0.12 -10.23
N ASP A 69 18.96 -0.35 -11.26
CA ASP A 69 20.17 0.28 -11.75
C ASP A 69 19.90 1.59 -12.50
N PRO A 70 20.89 2.50 -12.63
CA PRO A 70 20.70 3.79 -13.28
C PRO A 70 20.28 3.73 -14.75
N ALA A 71 20.68 2.69 -15.49
CA ALA A 71 20.33 2.54 -16.91
C ALA A 71 18.85 2.17 -17.06
N THR A 72 18.35 1.27 -16.21
CA THR A 72 16.92 0.92 -16.15
C THR A 72 16.07 2.13 -15.74
N CYS A 73 16.49 2.88 -14.73
CA CYS A 73 15.80 4.13 -14.35
C CYS A 73 15.71 5.11 -15.53
N LYS A 74 16.80 5.30 -16.28
CA LYS A 74 16.84 6.18 -17.44
C LYS A 74 15.89 5.75 -18.56
N ARG A 75 15.81 4.43 -18.85
CA ARG A 75 14.87 3.90 -19.85
C ARG A 75 13.41 4.13 -19.45
N LEU A 76 13.06 3.85 -18.18
CA LEU A 76 11.70 4.09 -17.67
C LEU A 76 11.33 5.58 -17.69
N ILE A 77 12.25 6.49 -17.35
CA ILE A 77 12.04 7.95 -17.48
C ILE A 77 11.73 8.33 -18.92
N ALA A 78 12.53 7.88 -19.89
CA ALA A 78 12.31 8.18 -21.31
C ALA A 78 10.94 7.68 -21.78
N MET A 79 10.49 6.51 -21.32
CA MET A 79 9.17 5.99 -21.62
C MET A 79 8.07 6.87 -21.01
N ILE A 80 8.20 7.29 -19.76
CA ILE A 80 7.24 8.19 -19.10
C ILE A 80 7.13 9.48 -19.90
N ASP A 81 8.26 10.11 -20.26
CA ASP A 81 8.29 11.36 -20.99
C ASP A 81 7.63 11.26 -22.39
N SER A 82 7.74 10.10 -23.03
CA SER A 82 7.16 9.90 -24.37
C SER A 82 5.65 9.66 -24.38
N LYS A 83 5.06 9.20 -23.24
CA LYS A 83 3.65 8.74 -23.19
C LYS A 83 2.83 9.41 -22.09
N ARG A 84 3.40 10.38 -21.35
CA ARG A 84 2.71 11.03 -20.24
C ARG A 84 1.50 11.84 -20.67
N ARG A 85 0.50 11.86 -19.84
CA ARG A 85 -0.71 12.67 -19.92
C ARG A 85 -1.07 13.19 -18.53
N PRO A 86 -1.89 14.24 -18.39
CA PRO A 86 -2.37 14.66 -17.09
C PRO A 86 -2.97 13.47 -16.33
N SER A 87 -2.60 13.31 -15.05
CA SER A 87 -3.09 12.21 -14.23
C SER A 87 -4.58 12.35 -13.94
N THR A 88 -5.28 11.23 -13.90
CA THR A 88 -6.70 11.16 -13.56
C THR A 88 -6.91 10.62 -12.14
N LEU A 89 -8.08 10.88 -11.56
CA LEU A 89 -8.55 10.32 -10.30
C LEU A 89 -9.67 9.33 -10.57
N LEU A 90 -9.86 8.35 -9.68
CA LEU A 90 -10.99 7.42 -9.73
C LEU A 90 -12.29 8.06 -9.22
N SER A 91 -12.19 9.11 -8.39
CA SER A 91 -13.36 9.77 -7.82
C SER A 91 -13.97 10.76 -8.79
N ASP A 92 -15.31 10.84 -8.80
CA ASP A 92 -16.08 11.78 -9.61
C ASP A 92 -16.00 13.24 -9.09
N ARG A 93 -15.22 13.51 -8.06
CA ARG A 93 -15.04 14.86 -7.49
C ARG A 93 -13.84 15.54 -8.15
N PRO A 94 -14.06 16.46 -9.11
CA PRO A 94 -12.98 17.15 -9.78
C PRO A 94 -12.38 18.20 -8.85
N ASN A 95 -11.28 17.86 -8.18
CA ASN A 95 -10.41 18.85 -7.56
C ASN A 95 -9.12 18.91 -8.39
N SER A 96 -9.03 19.88 -9.29
CA SER A 96 -7.91 20.07 -10.21
C SER A 96 -6.55 20.20 -9.50
N ASN A 97 -6.55 20.59 -8.21
CA ASN A 97 -5.34 20.77 -7.41
C ASN A 97 -5.03 19.55 -6.53
N PHE A 98 -5.84 18.48 -6.57
CA PHE A 98 -5.61 17.30 -5.75
C PHE A 98 -4.45 16.45 -6.28
N ARG A 99 -4.40 16.25 -7.60
CA ARG A 99 -3.32 15.54 -8.30
C ARG A 99 -2.95 16.33 -9.55
N THR A 100 -1.78 16.96 -9.52
CA THR A 100 -1.30 17.83 -10.61
C THR A 100 -0.19 17.19 -11.43
N SER A 101 0.22 15.95 -11.07
CA SER A 101 1.22 15.18 -11.79
C SER A 101 0.77 14.74 -13.17
N GLU A 102 1.72 14.28 -13.98
CA GLU A 102 1.47 13.56 -15.22
C GLU A 102 1.72 12.07 -15.02
N SER A 103 1.01 11.21 -15.75
CA SER A 103 1.17 9.75 -15.66
C SER A 103 1.04 9.07 -17.01
N CYS A 104 1.60 7.87 -17.11
CA CYS A 104 1.35 6.94 -18.21
C CYS A 104 1.16 5.53 -17.64
N ASP A 105 0.25 4.76 -18.24
CA ASP A 105 0.14 3.34 -17.99
C ASP A 105 1.22 2.64 -18.83
N MET A 106 2.03 1.81 -18.17
CA MET A 106 3.16 1.14 -18.79
C MET A 106 2.73 -0.24 -19.25
N ASP A 107 2.93 -0.50 -20.55
CA ASP A 107 2.62 -1.81 -21.12
C ASP A 107 3.52 -2.88 -20.50
N ARG A 108 2.90 -3.81 -19.76
CA ARG A 108 3.60 -4.90 -19.07
C ARG A 108 4.35 -5.87 -20.01
N TRP A 109 3.97 -5.92 -21.27
CA TRP A 109 4.60 -6.77 -22.27
C TRP A 109 5.77 -6.08 -22.98
N SER A 110 5.97 -4.77 -22.72
CA SER A 110 7.12 -4.05 -23.26
C SER A 110 8.42 -4.62 -22.67
N PRO A 111 9.45 -4.89 -23.52
CA PRO A 111 10.75 -5.36 -23.04
C PRO A 111 11.43 -4.44 -22.03
N ASP A 112 11.09 -3.15 -22.03
CA ASP A 112 11.63 -2.18 -21.09
C ASP A 112 10.89 -2.18 -19.74
N VAL A 113 9.65 -2.69 -19.68
CA VAL A 113 8.78 -2.69 -18.48
C VAL A 113 8.79 -4.05 -17.80
N GLN A 114 8.66 -5.12 -18.57
CA GLN A 114 8.53 -6.48 -18.07
C GLN A 114 9.59 -6.88 -17.04
N PRO A 115 10.91 -6.62 -17.23
CA PRO A 115 11.91 -7.01 -16.24
C PRO A 115 11.72 -6.31 -14.88
N THR A 116 11.26 -5.05 -14.89
CA THR A 116 10.99 -4.30 -13.66
C THR A 116 9.72 -4.81 -12.97
N ASP A 117 8.68 -5.11 -13.74
CA ASP A 117 7.41 -5.66 -13.26
C ASP A 117 7.62 -7.02 -12.58
N GLU A 118 8.38 -7.91 -13.23
CA GLU A 118 8.77 -9.22 -12.72
C GLU A 118 9.67 -9.14 -11.48
N ALA A 119 10.63 -8.21 -11.47
CA ALA A 119 11.52 -8.01 -10.33
C ALA A 119 10.75 -7.58 -9.08
N ILE A 120 9.78 -6.66 -9.21
CA ILE A 120 8.92 -6.22 -8.11
C ILE A 120 8.06 -7.39 -7.60
N ALA A 121 7.40 -8.12 -8.49
CA ALA A 121 6.56 -9.26 -8.14
C ALA A 121 7.38 -10.36 -7.45
N THR A 122 8.57 -10.66 -7.97
CA THR A 122 9.51 -11.63 -7.39
C THR A 122 9.98 -11.20 -6.00
N LEU A 123 10.30 -9.93 -5.81
CA LEU A 123 10.71 -9.40 -4.50
C LEU A 123 9.63 -9.64 -3.45
N LEU A 124 8.39 -9.26 -3.76
CA LEU A 124 7.26 -9.42 -2.84
C LEU A 124 6.76 -10.89 -2.75
N GLY A 125 7.11 -11.74 -3.71
CA GLY A 125 6.59 -13.11 -3.80
C GLY A 125 5.11 -13.16 -4.18
N ILE A 126 4.66 -12.20 -4.97
CA ILE A 126 3.28 -12.08 -5.43
C ILE A 126 3.21 -12.47 -6.90
N ASP A 127 2.23 -13.29 -7.27
CA ASP A 127 1.99 -13.63 -8.67
C ASP A 127 1.66 -12.36 -9.48
N LEU A 128 2.29 -12.21 -10.65
CA LEU A 128 2.05 -11.09 -11.57
C LEU A 128 0.58 -10.92 -11.95
N LEU A 129 -0.22 -11.99 -11.92
CA LEU A 129 -1.66 -11.92 -12.16
C LEU A 129 -2.41 -11.04 -11.16
N HIS A 130 -1.88 -10.85 -9.96
CA HIS A 130 -2.43 -9.94 -8.96
C HIS A 130 -2.07 -8.47 -9.23
N GLY A 131 -1.07 -8.23 -10.07
CA GLY A 131 -0.53 -6.90 -10.32
C GLY A 131 -1.35 -6.10 -11.35
N GLU A 132 -1.72 -4.88 -11.02
CA GLU A 132 -2.19 -3.89 -12.01
C GLU A 132 -1.07 -3.55 -13.00
N SER A 133 -1.38 -2.95 -14.14
CA SER A 133 -0.34 -2.35 -15.00
C SER A 133 0.47 -1.35 -14.19
N MET A 134 1.80 -1.38 -14.33
CA MET A 134 2.66 -0.40 -13.66
C MET A 134 2.36 1.00 -14.18
N GLN A 135 2.32 1.98 -13.29
CA GLN A 135 2.08 3.38 -13.65
C GLN A 135 3.35 4.20 -13.50
N GLY A 136 3.81 4.80 -14.58
CA GLY A 136 4.84 5.83 -14.57
C GLY A 136 4.25 7.19 -14.19
N GLN A 137 4.95 7.97 -13.36
CA GLN A 137 4.50 9.28 -12.92
C GLN A 137 5.63 10.29 -12.96
N ARG A 138 5.31 11.50 -13.39
CA ARG A 138 6.21 12.66 -13.44
C ARG A 138 5.61 13.82 -12.68
N TYR A 139 6.44 14.49 -11.89
CA TYR A 139 6.09 15.70 -11.15
C TYR A 139 7.08 16.81 -11.49
N ALA A 140 6.64 17.82 -12.18
CA ALA A 140 7.38 19.07 -12.42
C ALA A 140 7.39 19.95 -11.17
N PRO A 141 8.19 21.03 -11.13
CA PRO A 141 8.15 22.01 -10.04
C PRO A 141 6.74 22.51 -9.77
N GLY A 142 6.34 22.52 -8.50
CA GLY A 142 5.00 22.86 -8.01
C GLY A 142 3.97 21.74 -8.11
N GLN A 143 4.25 20.65 -8.82
CA GLN A 143 3.32 19.52 -8.92
C GLN A 143 3.37 18.61 -7.71
N GLN A 144 2.21 18.04 -7.37
CA GLN A 144 1.98 17.23 -6.18
C GLN A 144 0.88 16.18 -6.40
N PHE A 145 0.79 15.25 -5.47
CA PHE A 145 -0.39 14.41 -5.26
C PHE A 145 -0.74 14.45 -3.79
N ARG A 146 -1.85 15.06 -3.44
CA ARG A 146 -2.28 15.25 -2.04
C ARG A 146 -2.55 13.93 -1.35
N ALA A 147 -2.66 13.99 -0.02
CA ALA A 147 -2.82 12.84 0.84
C ALA A 147 -4.01 11.96 0.40
N HIS A 148 -3.72 10.68 0.15
CA HIS A 148 -4.66 9.66 -0.31
C HIS A 148 -4.26 8.28 0.20
N HIS A 149 -5.19 7.34 0.12
CA HIS A 149 -4.92 5.92 0.30
C HIS A 149 -4.87 5.23 -1.06
N ASP A 150 -4.04 4.21 -1.20
CA ASP A 150 -4.05 3.33 -2.37
C ASP A 150 -5.17 2.29 -2.29
N SER A 151 -5.59 1.93 -1.06
CA SER A 151 -6.75 1.07 -0.84
C SER A 151 -8.04 1.77 -1.28
N PHE A 152 -8.99 0.98 -1.80
CA PHE A 152 -10.27 1.50 -2.23
C PHE A 152 -11.22 1.70 -1.06
N HIS A 153 -12.03 2.74 -1.15
CA HIS A 153 -13.16 2.94 -0.23
C HIS A 153 -14.34 2.07 -0.69
N GLU A 154 -14.69 1.07 0.12
CA GLU A 154 -15.69 0.06 -0.22
C GLU A 154 -17.14 0.61 -0.25
N THR A 155 -17.32 1.86 0.18
CA THR A 155 -18.63 2.58 0.12
C THR A 155 -18.79 3.47 -1.12
N GLU A 156 -17.74 3.62 -1.92
CA GLU A 156 -17.77 4.49 -3.11
C GLU A 156 -18.38 3.78 -4.33
N SER A 157 -18.91 4.56 -5.25
CA SER A 157 -19.62 4.07 -6.45
C SER A 157 -18.78 3.16 -7.35
N TYR A 158 -17.46 3.32 -7.35
CA TYR A 158 -16.53 2.50 -8.12
C TYR A 158 -16.26 1.12 -7.50
N TRP A 159 -16.65 0.86 -6.23
CA TRP A 159 -16.24 -0.34 -5.50
C TRP A 159 -16.69 -1.64 -6.16
N GLN A 160 -17.92 -1.74 -6.63
CA GLN A 160 -18.40 -2.94 -7.30
C GLN A 160 -17.52 -3.34 -8.47
N LYS A 161 -17.14 -2.37 -9.32
CA LYS A 161 -16.23 -2.59 -10.44
C LYS A 161 -14.84 -3.04 -9.97
N MET A 162 -14.30 -2.45 -8.89
CA MET A 162 -13.01 -2.84 -8.34
C MET A 162 -13.05 -4.26 -7.77
N GLN A 163 -14.16 -4.64 -7.13
CA GLN A 163 -14.39 -5.97 -6.59
C GLN A 163 -14.39 -7.04 -7.69
N GLU A 164 -15.00 -6.77 -8.83
CA GLU A 164 -14.99 -7.64 -10.01
C GLU A 164 -13.58 -7.73 -10.66
N GLN A 165 -12.78 -6.69 -10.53
CA GLN A 165 -11.43 -6.58 -11.08
C GLN A 165 -10.33 -6.92 -10.06
N GLY A 166 -10.49 -7.96 -9.27
CA GLY A 166 -9.47 -8.45 -8.35
C GLY A 166 -9.56 -7.89 -6.91
N GLY A 167 -10.58 -7.08 -6.60
CA GLY A 167 -10.87 -6.61 -5.25
C GLY A 167 -9.92 -5.52 -4.75
N GLN A 168 -9.57 -5.57 -3.46
CA GLN A 168 -8.81 -4.53 -2.77
C GLN A 168 -7.33 -4.51 -3.18
N ARG A 169 -6.71 -3.33 -3.17
CA ARG A 169 -5.26 -3.17 -3.28
C ARG A 169 -4.61 -3.47 -1.93
N THR A 170 -3.87 -4.55 -1.86
CA THR A 170 -3.22 -5.03 -0.64
C THR A 170 -1.81 -4.47 -0.47
N TRP A 171 -0.99 -4.55 -1.51
CA TRP A 171 0.39 -4.06 -1.48
C TRP A 171 0.63 -3.02 -2.56
N THR A 172 1.42 -2.02 -2.19
CA THR A 172 1.98 -1.04 -3.12
C THR A 172 3.49 -1.18 -3.13
N ALA A 173 4.08 -1.19 -4.32
CA ALA A 173 5.51 -1.02 -4.53
C ALA A 173 5.75 0.22 -5.40
N MET A 174 6.62 1.12 -4.96
CA MET A 174 6.97 2.35 -5.65
C MET A 174 8.49 2.45 -5.77
N VAL A 175 8.99 2.82 -6.95
CA VAL A 175 10.43 3.03 -7.15
C VAL A 175 10.67 4.47 -7.58
N PHE A 176 11.60 5.14 -6.92
CA PHE A 176 12.11 6.43 -7.37
C PHE A 176 13.10 6.21 -8.53
N LEU A 177 12.88 6.89 -9.65
CA LEU A 177 13.72 6.73 -10.83
C LEU A 177 14.88 7.74 -10.90
N ASN A 178 14.83 8.80 -10.09
CA ASN A 178 15.87 9.81 -10.00
C ASN A 178 15.95 10.42 -8.60
N ASP A 179 17.04 11.12 -8.35
CA ASP A 179 17.18 12.03 -7.22
C ASP A 179 16.46 13.36 -7.55
N VAL A 180 15.98 14.06 -6.52
CA VAL A 180 15.32 15.37 -6.65
C VAL A 180 16.07 16.35 -5.75
N PRO A 181 16.53 17.50 -6.30
CA PRO A 181 17.31 18.46 -5.53
C PRO A 181 16.56 19.02 -4.33
N GLU A 182 15.27 19.39 -4.49
CA GLU A 182 14.46 19.93 -3.42
C GLU A 182 12.99 19.54 -3.55
N GLY A 183 12.38 19.15 -2.42
CA GLY A 183 10.98 18.74 -2.35
C GLY A 183 10.72 17.32 -2.84
N GLY A 184 9.51 17.05 -3.32
CA GLY A 184 9.12 15.78 -3.94
C GLY A 184 9.13 14.54 -3.03
N ALA A 185 9.27 14.70 -1.72
CA ALA A 185 9.24 13.57 -0.80
C ALA A 185 7.89 12.81 -0.87
N THR A 186 7.92 11.53 -0.56
CA THR A 186 6.72 10.76 -0.26
C THR A 186 6.52 10.78 1.24
N TRP A 187 5.43 11.34 1.71
CA TRP A 187 5.14 11.56 3.11
C TRP A 187 3.91 10.78 3.57
N PHE A 188 4.05 10.08 4.68
CA PHE A 188 3.00 9.35 5.39
C PHE A 188 2.71 10.10 6.70
N PRO A 189 1.81 11.10 6.72
CA PRO A 189 1.63 12.00 7.85
C PRO A 189 1.21 11.30 9.14
N GLN A 190 0.34 10.29 9.04
CA GLN A 190 -0.15 9.55 10.20
C GLN A 190 0.88 8.57 10.76
N ALA A 191 1.80 8.09 9.92
CA ALA A 191 2.90 7.23 10.32
C ALA A 191 4.16 7.99 10.73
N GLY A 192 4.23 9.31 10.47
CA GLY A 192 5.41 10.13 10.74
C GLY A 192 6.61 9.84 9.82
N ILE A 193 6.38 9.18 8.68
CA ILE A 193 7.44 8.75 7.74
C ILE A 193 7.50 9.71 6.56
N LYS A 194 8.68 10.27 6.30
CA LYS A 194 8.95 11.12 5.14
C LYS A 194 10.18 10.63 4.42
N ILE A 195 10.04 10.22 3.16
CA ILE A 195 11.10 9.62 2.35
C ILE A 195 11.43 10.55 1.18
N ALA A 196 12.67 11.04 1.15
CA ALA A 196 13.18 11.80 0.02
C ALA A 196 13.42 10.89 -1.20
N PRO A 197 13.18 11.38 -2.44
CA PRO A 197 13.51 10.63 -3.64
C PRO A 197 14.99 10.25 -3.69
N LYS A 198 15.27 8.98 -3.95
CA LYS A 198 16.61 8.44 -4.15
C LYS A 198 16.59 7.47 -5.31
N ARG A 199 17.37 7.75 -6.33
CA ARG A 199 17.38 6.95 -7.57
C ARG A 199 17.58 5.47 -7.30
N GLY A 200 16.68 4.66 -7.89
CA GLY A 200 16.69 3.21 -7.79
C GLY A 200 16.16 2.66 -6.48
N MET A 201 15.77 3.49 -5.50
CA MET A 201 15.22 3.01 -4.23
C MET A 201 13.75 2.59 -4.41
N LEU A 202 13.45 1.36 -3.97
CA LEU A 202 12.09 0.83 -3.89
C LEU A 202 11.55 1.05 -2.47
N LEU A 203 10.28 1.44 -2.41
CA LEU A 203 9.44 1.39 -1.21
C LEU A 203 8.35 0.34 -1.43
N ALA A 204 8.02 -0.44 -0.40
CA ALA A 204 6.88 -1.35 -0.41
C ALA A 204 6.11 -1.27 0.90
N TRP A 205 4.78 -1.21 0.83
CA TRP A 205 3.93 -1.17 2.02
C TRP A 205 2.63 -1.94 1.85
N ASN A 206 2.17 -2.53 2.95
CA ASN A 206 0.87 -3.17 3.02
C ASN A 206 -0.21 -2.13 3.30
N ASN A 207 -1.19 -2.02 2.43
CA ASN A 207 -2.34 -1.13 2.58
C ASN A 207 -3.37 -1.65 3.60
N MET A 208 -3.14 -2.84 4.16
CA MET A 208 -4.04 -3.50 5.11
C MET A 208 -3.41 -3.60 6.50
N ASN A 209 -4.26 -3.57 7.51
CA ASN A 209 -3.94 -3.93 8.87
C ASN A 209 -3.71 -5.45 8.99
N PRO A 210 -3.13 -5.92 10.12
CA PRO A 210 -2.99 -7.35 10.39
C PRO A 210 -4.29 -8.15 10.40
N ASP A 211 -5.45 -7.51 10.58
CA ASP A 211 -6.77 -8.13 10.53
C ASP A 211 -7.42 -8.10 9.12
N GLY A 212 -6.70 -7.59 8.13
CA GLY A 212 -7.17 -7.49 6.74
C GLY A 212 -8.06 -6.28 6.44
N SER A 213 -8.31 -5.39 7.41
CA SER A 213 -8.99 -4.11 7.19
C SER A 213 -8.04 -3.07 6.55
N PRO A 214 -8.55 -2.05 5.85
CA PRO A 214 -7.70 -0.96 5.35
C PRO A 214 -6.93 -0.25 6.47
N ASN A 215 -5.65 0.04 6.23
CA ASN A 215 -4.76 0.65 7.21
C ASN A 215 -4.70 2.17 7.05
N GLY A 216 -5.22 2.91 8.02
CA GLY A 216 -5.21 4.38 8.01
C GLY A 216 -3.80 5.00 8.01
N LEU A 217 -2.79 4.32 8.56
CA LEU A 217 -1.42 4.81 8.58
C LEU A 217 -0.78 4.89 7.18
N THR A 218 -1.37 4.21 6.18
CA THR A 218 -0.91 4.26 4.78
C THR A 218 -1.39 5.49 4.02
N LEU A 219 -2.11 6.42 4.68
CA LEU A 219 -2.38 7.73 4.11
C LEU A 219 -1.05 8.38 3.72
N HIS A 220 -0.88 8.71 2.45
CA HIS A 220 0.38 9.27 1.96
C HIS A 220 0.17 10.31 0.87
N GLU A 221 1.18 11.15 0.68
CA GLU A 221 1.20 12.16 -0.37
C GLU A 221 2.54 12.23 -1.09
N GLY A 222 2.48 12.60 -2.37
CA GLY A 222 3.63 13.09 -3.10
C GLY A 222 3.73 14.60 -2.87
N MET A 223 4.63 15.01 -1.97
CA MET A 223 4.84 16.42 -1.65
C MET A 223 5.24 17.23 -2.89
N PRO A 224 4.97 18.54 -2.92
CA PRO A 224 5.40 19.40 -4.02
C PRO A 224 6.89 19.25 -4.33
N VAL A 225 7.22 19.15 -5.61
CA VAL A 225 8.60 19.30 -6.08
C VAL A 225 8.92 20.79 -6.06
N MET A 226 10.02 21.18 -5.41
CA MET A 226 10.43 22.57 -5.33
C MET A 226 11.46 22.88 -6.42
N GLU A 227 12.42 21.97 -6.64
CA GLU A 227 13.45 22.08 -7.66
C GLU A 227 13.66 20.74 -8.38
N GLY A 228 13.87 20.78 -9.69
CA GLY A 228 14.06 19.60 -10.53
C GLY A 228 12.72 18.96 -10.94
N VAL A 229 12.77 17.69 -11.28
CA VAL A 229 11.62 16.86 -11.69
C VAL A 229 11.70 15.53 -10.98
N LYS A 230 10.59 15.05 -10.42
CA LYS A 230 10.50 13.74 -9.80
C LYS A 230 9.89 12.74 -10.78
N TYR A 231 10.51 11.57 -10.91
CA TYR A 231 9.97 10.43 -11.63
C TYR A 231 9.87 9.22 -10.71
N ILE A 232 8.73 8.54 -10.77
CA ILE A 232 8.48 7.27 -10.06
C ILE A 232 7.75 6.28 -10.96
N VAL A 233 7.85 5.02 -10.63
CA VAL A 233 6.91 3.99 -11.07
C VAL A 233 6.21 3.41 -9.86
N THR A 234 4.92 3.10 -9.99
CA THR A 234 4.10 2.50 -8.94
C THR A 234 3.42 1.24 -9.47
N LYS A 235 3.49 0.18 -8.69
CA LYS A 235 2.83 -1.11 -8.91
C LYS A 235 1.91 -1.40 -7.74
N TRP A 236 0.64 -1.67 -8.03
CA TRP A 236 -0.35 -2.11 -7.05
C TRP A 236 -0.67 -3.58 -7.24
N PHE A 237 -0.84 -4.29 -6.13
CA PHE A 237 -1.24 -5.69 -6.11
C PHE A 237 -2.60 -5.83 -5.46
N ARG A 238 -3.47 -6.61 -6.14
CA ARG A 238 -4.83 -6.89 -5.70
C ARG A 238 -4.89 -8.12 -4.81
N GLU A 239 -5.92 -8.22 -4.00
CA GLU A 239 -6.18 -9.40 -3.15
C GLU A 239 -6.46 -10.67 -3.97
N ARG A 240 -6.98 -10.53 -5.19
CA ARG A 240 -7.25 -11.58 -6.17
C ARG A 240 -6.64 -11.23 -7.51
N PRO A 241 -6.50 -12.19 -8.44
CA PRO A 241 -6.00 -11.90 -9.78
C PRO A 241 -6.75 -10.71 -10.42
N TRP A 242 -5.96 -9.79 -10.95
CA TRP A 242 -6.46 -8.63 -11.70
C TRP A 242 -6.56 -9.00 -13.17
N ILE A 243 -7.75 -9.39 -13.60
CA ILE A 243 -8.00 -9.85 -14.97
C ILE A 243 -8.18 -8.62 -15.87
N LYS A 244 -7.31 -8.46 -16.83
CA LYS A 244 -7.49 -7.69 -18.05
C LYS A 244 -6.94 -8.44 -19.24
#